data_48eea40bc14c1447585b56c55f9bd776
#
_entry.id   48eea40bc14c1447585b56c55f9bd776
#
_cell.length_a   1.000
_cell.length_b   1.000
_cell.length_c   1.000
_cell.angle_alpha   90.00
_cell.angle_beta   90.00
_cell.angle_gamma   90.00
#
_symmetry.space_group_name_H-M   'P 1'
#
loop_
_entity.id
_entity.type
_entity.pdbx_description
1 polymer ?
#
loop_
_entity_poly.entity_id
_entity_poly.type
_entity_poly.pdbx_seq_one_letter_code
_entity_poly.pdbx_strand_id
1 'polypeptide(L)'
;YNHMTIGLAITGLVALGASFAAIQGGQLTGFGYAIYMSPLKWVIMLAPIGMVFFFAARLHSMASSTAQVVFWIYAALMGLSLSSIFLVYTGESITRVFFIAAGMFAGTSLYGYTTKKDLTGMGSFLFMGLIGILIASVVNIFLASSALQFAISVIGVLVFAGLTAYDTQSIKNEYRESDDGETQAKKSIHGALRLYLDFINLFIMLLSLFGNRE
;
A
#
# COMPACT_ATOMS: atom_id res chain seq x y z
N TYR A 1 3.23 12.35 -7.45
CA TYR A 1 4.16 11.83 -6.43
C TYR A 1 4.02 12.55 -5.08
N ASN A 2 3.89 13.88 -5.02
CA ASN A 2 3.84 14.63 -3.75
C ASN A 2 2.76 14.12 -2.78
N HIS A 3 1.52 13.92 -3.24
CA HIS A 3 0.44 13.36 -2.41
C HIS A 3 0.77 11.96 -1.91
N MET A 4 1.35 11.11 -2.78
CA MET A 4 1.81 9.76 -2.40
C MET A 4 2.87 9.81 -1.29
N THR A 5 3.89 10.67 -1.44
CA THR A 5 4.97 10.80 -0.45
C THR A 5 4.43 11.28 0.91
N ILE A 6 3.51 12.25 0.91
CA ILE A 6 2.83 12.71 2.13
C ILE A 6 2.01 11.55 2.74
N GLY A 7 1.28 10.80 1.92
CA GLY A 7 0.53 9.62 2.37
C GLY A 7 1.44 8.57 3.02
N LEU A 8 2.59 8.25 2.41
CA LEU A 8 3.57 7.33 2.99
C LEU A 8 4.17 7.85 4.30
N ALA A 9 4.45 9.16 4.39
CA ALA A 9 4.93 9.77 5.62
C ALA A 9 3.88 9.67 6.75
N ILE A 10 2.60 9.97 6.46
CA ILE A 10 1.50 9.80 7.41
C ILE A 10 1.42 8.33 7.87
N THR A 11 1.44 7.38 6.93
CA THR A 11 1.40 5.94 7.24
C THR A 11 2.53 5.53 8.17
N GLY A 12 3.77 5.93 7.85
CA GLY A 12 4.94 5.61 8.66
C GLY A 12 4.88 6.21 10.07
N LEU A 13 4.52 7.50 10.17
CA LEU A 13 4.40 8.18 11.46
C LEU A 13 3.28 7.58 12.33
N VAL A 14 2.12 7.28 11.75
CA VAL A 14 1.03 6.65 12.49
C VAL A 14 1.39 5.23 12.91
N ALA A 15 2.04 4.45 12.03
CA ALA A 15 2.45 3.08 12.35
C ALA A 15 3.47 3.05 13.51
N LEU A 16 4.49 3.91 13.46
CA LEU A 16 5.47 4.09 14.53
C LEU A 16 4.80 4.59 15.82
N GLY A 17 4.02 5.65 15.76
CA GLY A 17 3.34 6.22 16.93
C GLY A 17 2.40 5.23 17.60
N ALA A 18 1.63 4.46 16.80
CA ALA A 18 0.74 3.43 17.32
C ALA A 18 1.52 2.27 17.95
N SER A 19 2.63 1.83 17.37
CA SER A 19 3.46 0.77 17.93
C SER A 19 4.09 1.19 19.28
N PHE A 20 4.62 2.41 19.38
CA PHE A 20 5.14 2.95 20.63
C PHE A 20 4.07 3.12 21.71
N ALA A 21 2.87 3.60 21.33
CA ALA A 21 1.76 3.75 22.27
C ALA A 21 1.21 2.39 22.72
N ALA A 22 1.33 1.36 21.89
CA ALA A 22 0.82 0.03 22.18
C ALA A 22 1.70 -0.79 23.12
N ILE A 23 3.01 -0.47 23.21
CA ILE A 23 3.98 -1.22 24.02
C ILE A 23 4.70 -0.25 24.95
N GLN A 24 4.66 -0.53 26.26
CA GLN A 24 5.44 0.18 27.27
C GLN A 24 6.08 -0.83 28.23
N GLY A 25 7.39 -0.71 28.44
CA GLY A 25 8.12 -1.62 29.31
C GLY A 25 8.06 -3.09 28.88
N GLY A 26 7.95 -3.36 27.58
CA GLY A 26 7.86 -4.73 27.02
C GLY A 26 6.48 -5.39 27.18
N GLN A 27 5.45 -4.65 27.64
CA GLN A 27 4.09 -5.14 27.80
C GLN A 27 3.11 -4.32 26.97
N LEU A 28 2.01 -4.97 26.57
CA LEU A 28 0.92 -4.28 25.87
C LEU A 28 0.21 -3.33 26.84
N THR A 29 0.05 -2.10 26.41
CA THR A 29 -0.81 -1.11 27.06
C THR A 29 -2.29 -1.46 26.84
N GLY A 30 -3.21 -0.78 27.55
CA GLY A 30 -4.67 -0.90 27.26
C GLY A 30 -4.99 -0.56 25.80
N PHE A 31 -4.31 0.42 25.20
CA PHE A 31 -4.42 0.74 23.78
C PHE A 31 -3.89 -0.42 22.90
N GLY A 32 -2.71 -0.97 23.21
CA GLY A 32 -2.14 -2.10 22.49
C GLY A 32 -3.04 -3.34 22.54
N TYR A 33 -3.62 -3.63 23.71
CA TYR A 33 -4.59 -4.72 23.83
C TYR A 33 -5.81 -4.47 22.95
N ALA A 34 -6.35 -3.24 22.94
CA ALA A 34 -7.51 -2.89 22.14
C ALA A 34 -7.27 -3.10 20.64
N ILE A 35 -6.13 -2.65 20.11
CA ILE A 35 -5.87 -2.69 18.66
C ILE A 35 -5.34 -4.04 18.15
N TYR A 36 -4.66 -4.85 19.00
CA TYR A 36 -4.04 -6.11 18.56
C TYR A 36 -4.74 -7.36 19.06
N MET A 37 -5.41 -7.31 20.22
CA MET A 37 -5.96 -8.51 20.86
C MET A 37 -7.48 -8.53 20.91
N SER A 38 -8.14 -7.35 20.88
CA SER A 38 -9.61 -7.27 20.92
C SER A 38 -10.23 -7.52 19.53
N PRO A 39 -11.56 -7.71 19.43
CA PRO A 39 -12.28 -7.77 18.15
C PRO A 39 -12.04 -6.54 17.24
N LEU A 40 -11.64 -5.39 17.82
CA LEU A 40 -11.32 -4.17 17.08
C LEU A 40 -10.18 -4.37 16.08
N LYS A 41 -9.27 -5.33 16.31
CA LYS A 41 -8.21 -5.68 15.35
C LYS A 41 -8.74 -5.97 13.95
N TRP A 42 -9.89 -6.66 13.86
CA TRP A 42 -10.50 -6.98 12.58
C TRP A 42 -11.01 -5.75 11.85
N VAL A 43 -11.58 -4.81 12.62
CA VAL A 43 -12.02 -3.52 12.07
C VAL A 43 -10.82 -2.75 11.54
N ILE A 44 -9.74 -2.62 12.31
CA ILE A 44 -8.51 -1.91 11.91
C ILE A 44 -7.88 -2.56 10.68
N MET A 45 -7.85 -3.90 10.61
CA MET A 45 -7.25 -4.64 9.51
C MET A 45 -8.08 -4.53 8.22
N LEU A 46 -9.41 -4.48 8.32
CA LEU A 46 -10.31 -4.44 7.18
C LEU A 46 -10.69 -3.00 6.75
N ALA A 47 -10.54 -2.01 7.64
CA ALA A 47 -10.90 -0.63 7.36
C ALA A 47 -10.19 -0.05 6.12
N PRO A 48 -8.87 -0.26 5.89
CA PRO A 48 -8.22 0.20 4.67
C PRO A 48 -8.85 -0.37 3.40
N ILE A 49 -9.25 -1.65 3.42
CA ILE A 49 -9.90 -2.30 2.28
C ILE A 49 -11.25 -1.63 1.98
N GLY A 50 -12.08 -1.45 3.02
CA GLY A 50 -13.35 -0.74 2.89
C GLY A 50 -13.18 0.70 2.37
N MET A 51 -12.15 1.41 2.82
CA MET A 51 -11.85 2.76 2.37
C MET A 51 -11.43 2.83 0.91
N VAL A 52 -10.68 1.83 0.38
CA VAL A 52 -10.35 1.77 -1.06
C VAL A 52 -11.62 1.67 -1.89
N PHE A 53 -12.55 0.79 -1.52
CA PHE A 53 -13.83 0.67 -2.23
C PHE A 53 -14.68 1.94 -2.12
N PHE A 54 -14.74 2.56 -0.94
CA PHE A 54 -15.42 3.83 -0.75
C PHE A 54 -14.81 4.93 -1.63
N PHE A 55 -13.49 5.02 -1.66
CA PHE A 55 -12.77 5.99 -2.47
C PHE A 55 -13.05 5.78 -3.96
N ALA A 56 -12.94 4.54 -4.43
CA ALA A 56 -13.22 4.19 -5.83
C ALA A 56 -14.66 4.55 -6.25
N ALA A 57 -15.65 4.31 -5.37
CA ALA A 57 -17.05 4.59 -5.67
C ALA A 57 -17.40 6.09 -5.63
N ARG A 58 -16.69 6.90 -4.83
CA ARG A 58 -17.08 8.29 -4.54
C ARG A 58 -16.13 9.34 -5.10
N LEU A 59 -14.95 8.98 -5.55
CA LEU A 59 -13.92 9.93 -6.00
C LEU A 59 -14.44 10.94 -7.03
N HIS A 60 -15.20 10.47 -8.03
CA HIS A 60 -15.71 11.33 -9.09
C HIS A 60 -16.74 12.36 -8.60
N SER A 61 -17.47 12.05 -7.54
CA SER A 61 -18.51 12.93 -6.97
C SER A 61 -18.00 13.86 -5.87
N MET A 62 -16.77 13.65 -5.36
CA MET A 62 -16.17 14.48 -4.32
C MET A 62 -15.47 15.70 -4.91
N ALA A 63 -15.41 16.80 -4.15
CA ALA A 63 -14.47 17.89 -4.41
C ALA A 63 -13.04 17.40 -4.17
N SER A 64 -12.06 17.96 -4.91
CA SER A 64 -10.65 17.58 -4.79
C SER A 64 -10.11 17.72 -3.37
N SER A 65 -10.51 18.80 -2.65
CA SER A 65 -10.14 19.00 -1.24
C SER A 65 -10.66 17.88 -0.34
N THR A 66 -11.90 17.41 -0.55
CA THR A 66 -12.47 16.29 0.18
C THR A 66 -11.75 14.98 -0.14
N ALA A 67 -11.47 14.72 -1.43
CA ALA A 67 -10.71 13.56 -1.86
C ALA A 67 -9.32 13.50 -1.23
N GLN A 68 -8.66 14.66 -1.10
CA GLN A 68 -7.35 14.76 -0.45
C GLN A 68 -7.43 14.42 1.04
N VAL A 69 -8.41 14.94 1.78
CA VAL A 69 -8.59 14.61 3.20
C VAL A 69 -8.91 13.13 3.38
N VAL A 70 -9.79 12.57 2.53
CA VAL A 70 -10.10 11.12 2.55
C VAL A 70 -8.86 10.28 2.29
N PHE A 71 -7.98 10.70 1.37
CA PHE A 71 -6.71 10.01 1.13
C PHE A 71 -5.79 10.05 2.36
N TRP A 72 -5.71 11.15 3.09
CA TRP A 72 -4.91 11.23 4.31
C TRP A 72 -5.47 10.39 5.46
N ILE A 73 -6.80 10.37 5.62
CA ILE A 73 -7.46 9.48 6.57
C ILE A 73 -7.17 8.02 6.21
N TYR A 74 -7.23 7.68 4.93
CA TYR A 74 -6.86 6.35 4.43
C TYR A 74 -5.41 6.00 4.79
N ALA A 75 -4.45 6.91 4.55
CA ALA A 75 -3.05 6.71 4.88
C ALA A 75 -2.84 6.50 6.40
N ALA A 76 -3.57 7.23 7.23
CA ALA A 76 -3.52 7.06 8.69
C ALA A 76 -4.11 5.70 9.13
N LEU A 77 -5.24 5.28 8.57
CA LEU A 77 -5.82 3.95 8.83
C LEU A 77 -4.90 2.82 8.39
N MET A 78 -4.25 2.98 7.23
CA MET A 78 -3.23 2.04 6.77
C MET A 78 -2.04 1.99 7.73
N GLY A 79 -1.58 3.13 8.23
CA GLY A 79 -0.53 3.18 9.25
C GLY A 79 -0.91 2.45 10.52
N LEU A 80 -2.13 2.65 11.02
CA LEU A 80 -2.63 1.94 12.19
C LEU A 80 -2.69 0.42 11.95
N SER A 81 -3.18 0.00 10.78
CA SER A 81 -3.20 -1.42 10.38
C SER A 81 -1.81 -2.02 10.29
N LEU A 82 -0.85 -1.28 9.71
CA LEU A 82 0.54 -1.72 9.56
C LEU A 82 1.36 -1.63 10.84
N SER A 83 0.87 -0.98 11.90
CA SER A 83 1.61 -0.88 13.17
C SER A 83 1.97 -2.24 13.76
N SER A 84 1.19 -3.29 13.47
CA SER A 84 1.46 -4.67 13.87
C SER A 84 2.76 -5.25 13.30
N ILE A 85 3.30 -4.70 12.20
CA ILE A 85 4.58 -5.18 11.65
C ILE A 85 5.75 -4.99 12.62
N PHE A 86 5.67 -3.95 13.47
CA PHE A 86 6.68 -3.69 14.52
C PHE A 86 6.63 -4.68 15.70
N LEU A 87 5.59 -5.55 15.74
CA LEU A 87 5.50 -6.67 16.69
C LEU A 87 6.09 -7.96 16.12
N VAL A 88 6.28 -8.02 14.81
CA VAL A 88 6.66 -9.25 14.10
C VAL A 88 8.06 -9.16 13.53
N TYR A 89 8.48 -7.98 13.11
CA TYR A 89 9.75 -7.76 12.42
C TYR A 89 10.63 -6.77 13.17
N THR A 90 11.94 -6.99 13.14
CA THR A 90 12.90 -6.06 13.72
C THR A 90 12.86 -4.70 13.03
N GLY A 91 13.05 -3.62 13.79
CA GLY A 91 13.06 -2.26 13.24
C GLY A 91 14.15 -2.05 12.16
N GLU A 92 15.33 -2.69 12.34
CA GLU A 92 16.40 -2.68 11.33
C GLU A 92 15.94 -3.33 10.02
N SER A 93 15.25 -4.46 10.12
CA SER A 93 14.72 -5.19 8.97
C SER A 93 13.65 -4.38 8.23
N ILE A 94 12.73 -3.76 8.95
CA ILE A 94 11.70 -2.87 8.39
C ILE A 94 12.37 -1.74 7.60
N THR A 95 13.36 -1.07 8.21
CA THR A 95 14.09 0.04 7.58
C THR A 95 14.81 -0.41 6.32
N ARG A 96 15.56 -1.50 6.39
CA ARG A 96 16.30 -2.06 5.24
C ARG A 96 15.36 -2.39 4.09
N VAL A 97 14.27 -3.11 4.36
CA VAL A 97 13.29 -3.50 3.33
C VAL A 97 12.56 -2.29 2.77
N PHE A 98 12.29 -1.26 3.58
CA PHE A 98 11.71 -0.01 3.09
C PHE A 98 12.58 0.65 2.02
N PHE A 99 13.90 0.74 2.24
CA PHE A 99 14.80 1.30 1.23
C PHE A 99 14.93 0.43 -0.02
N ILE A 100 14.88 -0.90 0.13
CA ILE A 100 14.84 -1.82 -1.03
C ILE A 100 13.56 -1.58 -1.84
N ALA A 101 12.40 -1.50 -1.17
CA ALA A 101 11.12 -1.21 -1.81
C ALA A 101 11.14 0.15 -2.51
N ALA A 102 11.69 1.18 -1.87
CA ALA A 102 11.80 2.52 -2.43
C ALA A 102 12.69 2.54 -3.70
N GLY A 103 13.82 1.85 -3.67
CA GLY A 103 14.70 1.73 -4.83
C GLY A 103 14.04 0.98 -5.99
N MET A 104 13.36 -0.12 -5.70
CA MET A 104 12.65 -0.91 -6.70
C MET A 104 11.47 -0.14 -7.30
N PHE A 105 10.68 0.53 -6.45
CA PHE A 105 9.59 1.41 -6.87
C PHE A 105 10.10 2.55 -7.77
N ALA A 106 11.17 3.24 -7.37
CA ALA A 106 11.76 4.32 -8.15
C ALA A 106 12.23 3.83 -9.54
N GLY A 107 12.90 2.69 -9.59
CA GLY A 107 13.37 2.10 -10.84
C GLY A 107 12.23 1.70 -11.78
N THR A 108 11.21 1.01 -11.26
CA THR A 108 10.05 0.57 -12.06
C THR A 108 9.16 1.74 -12.48
N SER A 109 9.00 2.75 -11.63
CA SER A 109 8.29 3.98 -11.95
C SER A 109 9.02 4.78 -13.03
N LEU A 110 10.36 4.91 -12.94
CA LEU A 110 11.15 5.58 -13.95
C LEU A 110 11.05 4.85 -15.31
N TYR A 111 11.07 3.52 -15.31
CA TYR A 111 10.83 2.73 -16.51
C TYR A 111 9.45 3.00 -17.11
N GLY A 112 8.38 2.96 -16.30
CA GLY A 112 7.01 3.26 -16.74
C GLY A 112 6.88 4.67 -17.32
N TYR A 113 7.57 5.65 -16.73
CA TYR A 113 7.55 7.03 -17.19
C TYR A 113 8.28 7.25 -18.52
N THR A 114 9.40 6.54 -18.74
CA THR A 114 10.30 6.78 -19.87
C THR A 114 10.09 5.83 -21.06
N THR A 115 9.51 4.64 -20.81
CA THR A 115 9.33 3.64 -21.87
C THR A 115 8.38 4.15 -22.96
N LYS A 116 8.72 3.81 -24.22
CA LYS A 116 7.88 4.05 -25.41
C LYS A 116 6.95 2.87 -25.71
N LYS A 117 7.14 1.73 -25.04
CA LYS A 117 6.26 0.57 -25.20
C LYS A 117 4.94 0.83 -24.50
N ASP A 118 3.83 0.49 -25.15
CA ASP A 118 2.50 0.49 -24.52
C ASP A 118 2.41 -0.67 -23.51
N LEU A 119 2.22 -0.32 -22.25
CA LEU A 119 2.12 -1.28 -21.15
C LEU A 119 0.66 -1.72 -20.87
N THR A 120 -0.32 -1.30 -21.65
CA THR A 120 -1.74 -1.58 -21.41
C THR A 120 -2.04 -3.09 -21.37
N GLY A 121 -1.48 -3.85 -22.31
CA GLY A 121 -1.63 -5.32 -22.32
C GLY A 121 -1.00 -5.98 -21.10
N MET A 122 0.16 -5.49 -20.65
CA MET A 122 0.82 -5.95 -19.44
C MET A 122 -0.02 -5.61 -18.19
N GLY A 123 -0.60 -4.41 -18.13
CA GLY A 123 -1.47 -3.99 -17.03
C GLY A 123 -2.64 -4.95 -16.81
N SER A 124 -3.33 -5.38 -17.89
CA SER A 124 -4.41 -6.35 -17.81
C SER A 124 -3.95 -7.71 -17.27
N PHE A 125 -2.80 -8.19 -17.72
CA PHE A 125 -2.19 -9.43 -17.21
C PHE A 125 -1.83 -9.33 -15.72
N LEU A 126 -1.20 -8.23 -15.32
CA LEU A 126 -0.81 -8.00 -13.92
C LEU A 126 -2.01 -7.85 -12.99
N PHE A 127 -3.11 -7.25 -13.48
CA PHE A 127 -4.35 -7.17 -12.73
C PHE A 127 -4.97 -8.56 -12.48
N MET A 128 -4.94 -9.47 -13.48
CA MET A 128 -5.31 -10.86 -13.26
C MET A 128 -4.39 -11.55 -12.23
N GLY A 129 -3.08 -11.26 -12.27
CA GLY A 129 -2.12 -11.73 -11.28
C GLY A 129 -2.45 -11.24 -9.88
N LEU A 130 -2.83 -9.97 -9.74
CA LEU A 130 -3.28 -9.38 -8.47
C LEU A 130 -4.50 -10.13 -7.89
N ILE A 131 -5.50 -10.41 -8.72
CA ILE A 131 -6.68 -11.20 -8.31
C ILE A 131 -6.23 -12.59 -7.84
N GLY A 132 -5.31 -13.23 -8.58
CA GLY A 132 -4.74 -14.53 -8.20
C GLY A 132 -4.04 -14.50 -6.84
N ILE A 133 -3.25 -13.46 -6.57
CA ILE A 133 -2.58 -13.26 -5.28
C ILE A 133 -3.61 -13.08 -4.15
N LEU A 134 -4.65 -12.30 -4.37
CA LEU A 134 -5.71 -12.09 -3.38
C LEU A 134 -6.42 -13.41 -3.04
N ILE A 135 -6.79 -14.20 -4.04
CA ILE A 135 -7.41 -15.51 -3.84
C ILE A 135 -6.44 -16.44 -3.09
N ALA A 136 -5.19 -16.54 -3.54
CA ALA A 136 -4.18 -17.36 -2.90
C ALA A 136 -3.92 -16.96 -1.45
N SER A 137 -3.93 -15.65 -1.16
CA SER A 137 -3.77 -15.13 0.21
C SER A 137 -4.95 -15.53 1.10
N VAL A 138 -6.19 -15.43 0.60
CA VAL A 138 -7.38 -15.89 1.33
C VAL A 138 -7.32 -17.40 1.60
N VAL A 139 -6.95 -18.19 0.59
CA VAL A 139 -6.78 -19.65 0.75
C VAL A 139 -5.69 -19.96 1.78
N ASN A 140 -4.59 -19.19 1.77
CA ASN A 140 -3.48 -19.42 2.70
C ASN A 140 -3.82 -19.10 4.16
N ILE A 141 -4.83 -18.26 4.43
CA ILE A 141 -5.35 -18.04 5.80
C ILE A 141 -5.83 -19.37 6.42
N PHE A 142 -6.43 -20.25 5.60
CA PHE A 142 -6.93 -21.55 6.05
C PHE A 142 -5.87 -22.64 6.00
N LEU A 143 -4.96 -22.60 5.02
CA LEU A 143 -3.92 -23.62 4.84
C LEU A 143 -2.70 -23.39 5.75
N ALA A 144 -2.44 -22.15 6.17
CA ALA A 144 -1.27 -21.72 6.94
C ALA A 144 0.07 -22.26 6.36
N SER A 145 0.17 -22.37 5.03
CA SER A 145 1.32 -22.94 4.33
C SER A 145 2.42 -21.89 4.14
N SER A 146 3.60 -22.16 4.70
CA SER A 146 4.78 -21.30 4.52
C SER A 146 5.28 -21.28 3.05
N ALA A 147 5.19 -22.42 2.37
CA ALA A 147 5.57 -22.51 0.95
C ALA A 147 4.62 -21.68 0.07
N LEU A 148 3.31 -21.74 0.34
CA LEU A 148 2.35 -20.90 -0.38
C LEU A 148 2.56 -19.41 -0.07
N GLN A 149 2.83 -19.06 1.20
CA GLN A 149 3.16 -17.69 1.59
C GLN A 149 4.40 -17.16 0.85
N PHE A 150 5.44 -17.96 0.74
CA PHE A 150 6.64 -17.61 -0.02
C PHE A 150 6.32 -17.38 -1.50
N ALA A 151 5.57 -18.28 -2.14
CA ALA A 151 5.16 -18.15 -3.54
C ALA A 151 4.32 -16.88 -3.78
N ILE A 152 3.34 -16.61 -2.91
CA ILE A 152 2.52 -15.39 -2.94
C ILE A 152 3.42 -14.14 -2.88
N SER A 153 4.40 -14.15 -1.97
CA SER A 153 5.29 -12.99 -1.79
C SER A 153 6.19 -12.76 -3.00
N VAL A 154 6.78 -13.83 -3.57
CA VAL A 154 7.62 -13.71 -4.79
C VAL A 154 6.81 -13.20 -5.98
N ILE A 155 5.66 -13.82 -6.25
CA ILE A 155 4.78 -13.41 -7.34
C ILE A 155 4.26 -11.99 -7.08
N GLY A 156 3.93 -11.67 -5.84
CA GLY A 156 3.48 -10.34 -5.43
C GLY A 156 4.49 -9.25 -5.72
N VAL A 157 5.76 -9.46 -5.41
CA VAL A 157 6.84 -8.52 -5.76
C VAL A 157 6.86 -8.25 -7.26
N LEU A 158 6.79 -9.28 -8.09
CA LEU A 158 6.82 -9.12 -9.55
C LEU A 158 5.58 -8.40 -10.07
N VAL A 159 4.41 -8.74 -9.55
CA VAL A 159 3.13 -8.13 -9.94
C VAL A 159 3.10 -6.65 -9.56
N PHE A 160 3.44 -6.29 -8.31
CA PHE A 160 3.39 -4.89 -7.86
C PHE A 160 4.51 -4.03 -8.47
N ALA A 161 5.67 -4.60 -8.75
CA ALA A 161 6.71 -3.91 -9.53
C ALA A 161 6.23 -3.60 -10.96
N GLY A 162 5.59 -4.57 -11.61
CA GLY A 162 5.01 -4.38 -12.94
C GLY A 162 3.83 -3.39 -12.92
N LEU A 163 2.94 -3.45 -11.92
CA LEU A 163 1.85 -2.50 -11.74
C LEU A 163 2.38 -1.09 -11.53
N THR A 164 3.43 -0.89 -10.74
CA THR A 164 4.08 0.43 -10.57
C THR A 164 4.50 1.03 -11.92
N ALA A 165 5.08 0.24 -12.81
CA ALA A 165 5.47 0.71 -14.14
C ALA A 165 4.24 1.06 -15.00
N TYR A 166 3.25 0.17 -15.03
CA TYR A 166 2.00 0.38 -15.75
C TYR A 166 1.22 1.59 -15.24
N ASP A 167 1.05 1.71 -13.92
CA ASP A 167 0.31 2.80 -13.29
C ASP A 167 1.01 4.13 -13.51
N THR A 168 2.34 4.18 -13.43
CA THR A 168 3.11 5.38 -13.77
C THR A 168 2.87 5.81 -15.22
N GLN A 169 2.90 4.88 -16.17
CA GLN A 169 2.62 5.20 -17.57
C GLN A 169 1.18 5.66 -17.77
N SER A 170 0.22 4.97 -17.16
CA SER A 170 -1.20 5.31 -17.23
C SER A 170 -1.47 6.72 -16.70
N ILE A 171 -0.95 7.05 -15.52
CA ILE A 171 -1.09 8.38 -14.89
C ILE A 171 -0.49 9.47 -15.80
N LYS A 172 0.70 9.21 -16.37
CA LYS A 172 1.32 10.13 -17.33
C LYS A 172 0.42 10.37 -18.54
N ASN A 173 -0.20 9.32 -19.08
CA ASN A 173 -1.06 9.39 -20.27
C ASN A 173 -2.44 10.00 -19.99
N GLU A 174 -2.92 9.94 -18.72
CA GLU A 174 -4.16 10.55 -18.27
C GLU A 174 -4.05 12.09 -18.13
N TYR A 175 -2.83 12.63 -18.03
CA TYR A 175 -2.59 14.08 -17.90
C TYR A 175 -2.96 14.79 -19.21
N ARG A 176 -3.78 15.84 -19.11
CA ARG A 176 -4.14 16.73 -20.20
C ARG A 176 -4.02 18.18 -19.73
N GLU A 177 -3.31 19.00 -20.49
CA GLU A 177 -3.17 20.44 -20.19
C GLU A 177 -4.50 21.19 -20.28
N SER A 178 -5.47 20.65 -21.04
CA SER A 178 -6.81 21.22 -21.20
C SER A 178 -7.76 20.97 -20.03
N ASP A 179 -7.37 20.11 -19.07
CA ASP A 179 -8.20 19.84 -17.89
C ASP A 179 -8.26 21.10 -17.00
N ASP A 180 -9.42 21.34 -16.39
CA ASP A 180 -9.54 22.38 -15.36
C ASP A 180 -8.78 21.97 -14.08
N GLY A 181 -8.50 22.96 -13.20
CA GLY A 181 -7.71 22.74 -12.00
C GLY A 181 -8.34 21.71 -11.05
N GLU A 182 -9.67 21.62 -10.99
CA GLU A 182 -10.37 20.63 -10.17
C GLU A 182 -10.17 19.21 -10.71
N THR A 183 -10.30 19.04 -12.02
CA THR A 183 -10.08 17.74 -12.69
C THR A 183 -8.62 17.30 -12.57
N GLN A 184 -7.66 18.21 -12.76
CA GLN A 184 -6.24 17.91 -12.58
C GLN A 184 -5.93 17.48 -11.13
N ALA A 185 -6.50 18.17 -10.13
CA ALA A 185 -6.32 17.81 -8.73
C ALA A 185 -6.89 16.43 -8.41
N LYS A 186 -8.09 16.11 -8.90
CA LYS A 186 -8.70 14.76 -8.72
C LYS A 186 -7.86 13.66 -9.36
N LYS A 187 -7.39 13.86 -10.61
CA LYS A 187 -6.50 12.92 -11.29
C LYS A 187 -5.20 12.72 -10.53
N SER A 188 -4.63 13.80 -9.98
CA SER A 188 -3.42 13.76 -9.16
C SER A 188 -3.61 12.90 -7.89
N ILE A 189 -4.73 13.08 -7.19
CA ILE A 189 -5.05 12.32 -5.98
C ILE A 189 -5.31 10.84 -6.32
N HIS A 190 -6.04 10.58 -7.40
CA HIS A 190 -6.29 9.21 -7.87
C HIS A 190 -5.00 8.49 -8.23
N GLY A 191 -4.14 9.15 -9.02
CA GLY A 191 -2.83 8.61 -9.38
C GLY A 191 -1.94 8.38 -8.15
N ALA A 192 -1.98 9.31 -7.17
CA ALA A 192 -1.26 9.14 -5.92
C ALA A 192 -1.74 7.93 -5.12
N LEU A 193 -3.05 7.67 -5.07
CA LEU A 193 -3.61 6.49 -4.40
C LEU A 193 -3.14 5.19 -5.07
N ARG A 194 -3.16 5.11 -6.41
CA ARG A 194 -2.70 3.92 -7.15
C ARG A 194 -1.24 3.62 -6.82
N LEU A 195 -0.35 4.60 -7.00
CA LEU A 195 1.09 4.45 -6.70
C LEU A 195 1.36 4.18 -5.22
N TYR A 196 0.57 4.76 -4.33
CA TYR A 196 0.65 4.49 -2.89
C TYR A 196 0.33 3.01 -2.60
N LEU A 197 -0.74 2.48 -3.20
CA LEU A 197 -1.12 1.07 -3.04
C LEU A 197 -0.04 0.13 -3.59
N ASP A 198 0.51 0.44 -4.76
CA ASP A 198 1.61 -0.34 -5.34
C ASP A 198 2.82 -0.38 -4.41
N PHE A 199 3.21 0.78 -3.86
CA PHE A 199 4.35 0.86 -2.95
C PHE A 199 4.12 0.08 -1.66
N ILE A 200 2.97 0.27 -1.00
CA ILE A 200 2.66 -0.42 0.26
C ILE A 200 2.62 -1.93 0.07
N ASN A 201 1.99 -2.41 -1.00
CA ASN A 201 1.92 -3.83 -1.27
C ASN A 201 3.29 -4.41 -1.65
N LEU A 202 4.08 -3.71 -2.46
CA LEU A 202 5.47 -4.08 -2.78
C LEU A 202 6.30 -4.18 -1.50
N PHE A 203 6.20 -3.20 -0.60
CA PHE A 203 6.89 -3.21 0.69
C PHE A 203 6.48 -4.40 1.55
N ILE A 204 5.17 -4.68 1.69
CA ILE A 204 4.67 -5.83 2.48
C ILE A 204 5.17 -7.16 1.91
N MET A 205 5.15 -7.33 0.59
CA MET A 205 5.63 -8.55 -0.06
C MET A 205 7.15 -8.74 0.14
N LEU A 206 7.93 -7.66 -0.01
CA LEU A 206 9.37 -7.67 0.26
C LEU A 206 9.67 -7.92 1.75
N LEU A 207 8.88 -7.34 2.66
CA LEU A 207 9.05 -7.57 4.09
C LEU A 207 8.75 -9.03 4.47
N SER A 208 7.76 -9.63 3.83
CA SER A 208 7.45 -11.06 4.00
C SER A 208 8.58 -11.98 3.53
N LEU A 209 9.35 -11.56 2.49
CA LEU A 209 10.48 -12.34 1.93
C LEU A 209 11.78 -12.14 2.68
N PHE A 210 12.10 -10.90 3.03
CA PHE A 210 13.42 -10.49 3.51
C PHE A 210 13.43 -9.96 4.94
N GLY A 211 12.24 -9.88 5.57
CA GLY A 211 12.11 -9.41 6.94
C GLY A 211 12.59 -10.46 7.96
N ASN A 212 13.43 -10.03 8.90
CA ASN A 212 13.80 -10.82 10.05
C ASN A 212 12.69 -10.69 11.10
N ARG A 213 12.14 -11.82 11.53
CA ARG A 213 11.14 -11.88 12.60
C ARG A 213 11.84 -11.94 13.96
N GLU A 214 11.26 -11.25 14.94
CA GLU A 214 11.67 -11.37 16.35
C GLU A 214 11.14 -12.66 16.96
#